data_28ba8328edd145af80cc8469736c0c5b
#
_entry.id   28ba8328edd145af80cc8469736c0c5b
#
_cell.length_a   1.000
_cell.length_b   1.000
_cell.length_c   1.000
_cell.angle_alpha   90.00
_cell.angle_beta   90.00
_cell.angle_gamma   90.00
#
_symmetry.space_group_name_H-M   'P 1'
#
loop_
_entity.id
_entity.type
_entity.pdbx_description
1 polymer ?
#
loop_
_entity_poly.entity_id
_entity_poly.type
_entity_poly.pdbx_seq_one_letter_code
_entity_poly.pdbx_strand_id
1 'polypeptide(L)'
;METKLKKTDTKNPNSFFDGVKSWKKEFQILRSIALESKLTEEIKWGQPCYTWNGQNVFLLHGFKEYVAVLFFKGALLKDPKRILIQQTKNVQAARQMRFQSAEQITKSKNTIKAFMKDAIELEKTGKKPILKKTSEYEVPEEFLRILEQNPKLQTAFSELTPGRQRGYLLFFNSAKRKETREERITKHIPHILNGKGLND
;
A
#
# COMPACT_ATOMS: atom_id res chain seq x y z
N MET A 1 17.13 13.50 21.43
CA MET A 1 18.07 12.35 21.30
C MET A 1 17.38 11.29 20.45
N GLU A 2 17.65 11.29 19.16
CA GLU A 2 17.15 10.26 18.22
C GLU A 2 18.02 9.00 18.39
N THR A 3 17.43 7.95 18.90
CA THR A 3 18.08 6.65 19.00
C THR A 3 18.17 6.04 17.59
N LYS A 4 19.32 6.16 16.94
CA LYS A 4 19.67 5.44 15.72
C LYS A 4 19.48 3.94 15.97
N LEU A 5 18.40 3.38 15.44
CA LEU A 5 18.22 1.93 15.34
C LEU A 5 19.41 1.35 14.56
N LYS A 6 20.14 0.41 15.17
CA LYS A 6 21.18 -0.39 14.51
C LYS A 6 20.57 -0.98 13.24
N LYS A 7 21.25 -0.89 12.09
CA LYS A 7 20.94 -1.62 10.84
C LYS A 7 20.95 -3.11 11.16
N THR A 8 19.82 -3.64 11.57
CA THR A 8 19.57 -5.07 11.57
C THR A 8 19.45 -5.51 10.11
N ASP A 9 19.97 -6.68 9.79
CA ASP A 9 19.90 -7.27 8.45
C ASP A 9 18.41 -7.37 8.04
N THR A 10 17.94 -6.37 7.29
CA THR A 10 16.54 -6.17 6.93
C THR A 10 16.03 -7.19 5.91
N LYS A 11 16.87 -8.15 5.50
CA LYS A 11 16.54 -9.18 4.51
C LYS A 11 16.15 -10.53 5.12
N ASN A 12 16.50 -10.77 6.37
CA ASN A 12 16.17 -12.04 7.04
C ASN A 12 14.81 -11.93 7.76
N PRO A 13 13.77 -12.69 7.36
CA PRO A 13 12.49 -12.69 8.04
C PRO A 13 12.57 -12.95 9.54
N ASN A 14 13.41 -13.86 10.00
CA ASN A 14 13.55 -14.15 11.43
C ASN A 14 13.94 -12.92 12.24
N SER A 15 14.87 -12.10 11.71
CA SER A 15 15.27 -10.85 12.38
C SER A 15 14.11 -9.89 12.58
N PHE A 16 13.12 -9.87 11.68
CA PHE A 16 11.90 -9.09 11.87
C PHE A 16 11.08 -9.60 13.05
N PHE A 17 10.77 -10.91 13.08
CA PHE A 17 9.91 -11.49 14.11
C PHE A 17 10.55 -11.50 15.49
N ASP A 18 11.89 -11.58 15.57
CA ASP A 18 12.64 -11.48 16.82
C ASP A 18 12.65 -10.04 17.35
N GLY A 19 12.78 -9.07 16.46
CA GLY A 19 12.90 -7.64 16.77
C GLY A 19 11.58 -6.88 16.93
N VAL A 20 10.44 -7.44 16.48
CA VAL A 20 9.15 -6.76 16.56
C VAL A 20 8.71 -6.54 18.02
N LYS A 21 8.42 -5.28 18.37
CA LYS A 21 8.05 -4.89 19.74
C LYS A 21 6.54 -4.94 19.98
N SER A 22 5.78 -4.47 19.00
CA SER A 22 4.31 -4.44 19.08
C SER A 22 3.72 -5.62 18.31
N TRP A 23 2.61 -6.17 18.80
CA TRP A 23 1.90 -7.28 18.14
C TRP A 23 2.73 -8.58 18.00
N LYS A 24 3.71 -8.79 18.88
CA LYS A 24 4.65 -9.94 18.75
C LYS A 24 3.92 -11.28 18.69
N LYS A 25 2.96 -11.51 19.58
CA LYS A 25 2.19 -12.75 19.65
C LYS A 25 1.32 -12.93 18.39
N GLU A 26 0.66 -11.86 17.97
CA GLU A 26 -0.19 -11.83 16.80
C GLU A 26 0.62 -12.12 15.52
N PHE A 27 1.76 -11.48 15.37
CA PHE A 27 2.68 -11.74 14.25
C PHE A 27 3.16 -13.20 14.22
N GLN A 28 3.50 -13.79 15.37
CA GLN A 28 3.91 -15.19 15.43
C GLN A 28 2.81 -16.14 14.99
N ILE A 29 1.56 -15.91 15.42
CA ILE A 29 0.41 -16.73 15.00
C ILE A 29 0.14 -16.53 13.50
N LEU A 30 0.11 -15.29 13.01
CA LEU A 30 -0.10 -15.01 11.58
C LEU A 30 1.01 -15.62 10.72
N ARG A 31 2.29 -15.54 11.17
CA ARG A 31 3.42 -16.19 10.49
C ARG A 31 3.22 -17.71 10.40
N SER A 32 2.83 -18.35 11.49
CA SER A 32 2.62 -19.80 11.50
C SER A 32 1.54 -20.22 10.47
N ILE A 33 0.47 -19.42 10.36
CA ILE A 33 -0.60 -19.63 9.37
C ILE A 33 -0.08 -19.38 7.94
N ALA A 34 0.69 -18.32 7.75
CA ALA A 34 1.22 -17.91 6.45
C ALA A 34 2.22 -18.94 5.89
N LEU A 35 3.09 -19.51 6.74
CA LEU A 35 4.05 -20.53 6.33
C LEU A 35 3.40 -21.82 5.82
N GLU A 36 2.17 -22.14 6.27
CA GLU A 36 1.42 -23.29 5.74
C GLU A 36 1.06 -23.10 4.25
N SER A 37 1.09 -21.88 3.72
CA SER A 37 0.83 -21.57 2.31
C SER A 37 1.93 -22.00 1.35
N LYS A 38 3.13 -22.33 1.87
CA LYS A 38 4.33 -22.69 1.11
C LYS A 38 4.81 -21.60 0.14
N LEU A 39 4.42 -20.34 0.37
CA LEU A 39 4.97 -19.19 -0.33
C LEU A 39 6.38 -18.85 0.17
N THR A 40 7.15 -18.15 -0.66
CA THR A 40 8.43 -17.59 -0.23
C THR A 40 8.19 -16.43 0.72
N GLU A 41 8.77 -16.50 1.94
CA GLU A 41 8.75 -15.44 2.93
C GLU A 41 9.93 -14.50 2.70
N GLU A 42 9.67 -13.21 2.50
CA GLU A 42 10.67 -12.17 2.27
C GLU A 42 10.36 -10.93 3.12
N ILE A 43 11.35 -10.06 3.34
CA ILE A 43 11.10 -8.73 3.90
C ILE A 43 11.06 -7.71 2.76
N LYS A 44 9.90 -7.08 2.58
CA LYS A 44 9.70 -5.97 1.64
C LYS A 44 9.12 -4.77 2.37
N TRP A 45 9.65 -3.59 2.13
CA TRP A 45 9.25 -2.35 2.82
C TRP A 45 9.27 -2.47 4.36
N GLY A 46 10.22 -3.27 4.89
CA GLY A 46 10.33 -3.53 6.33
C GLY A 46 9.20 -4.41 6.91
N GLN A 47 8.46 -5.15 6.09
CA GLN A 47 7.35 -6.00 6.50
C GLN A 47 7.49 -7.42 5.92
N PRO A 48 7.03 -8.47 6.65
CA PRO A 48 6.97 -9.83 6.11
C PRO A 48 6.01 -9.90 4.93
N CYS A 49 6.54 -10.23 3.76
CA CYS A 49 5.81 -10.34 2.50
C CYS A 49 5.92 -11.78 1.97
N TYR A 50 4.80 -12.32 1.54
CA TYR A 50 4.71 -13.69 1.01
C TYR A 50 4.48 -13.63 -0.48
N THR A 51 5.38 -14.29 -1.23
CA THR A 51 5.45 -14.18 -2.69
C THR A 51 5.29 -15.54 -3.37
N TRP A 52 4.69 -15.53 -4.56
CA TRP A 52 4.62 -16.65 -5.48
C TRP A 52 5.34 -16.28 -6.78
N ASN A 53 6.39 -17.02 -7.15
CA ASN A 53 7.24 -16.72 -8.32
C ASN A 53 7.67 -15.24 -8.38
N GLY A 54 8.07 -14.66 -7.23
CA GLY A 54 8.49 -13.26 -7.12
C GLY A 54 7.34 -12.23 -7.11
N GLN A 55 6.10 -12.64 -7.35
CA GLN A 55 4.92 -11.77 -7.27
C GLN A 55 4.38 -11.70 -5.85
N ASN A 56 4.07 -10.49 -5.37
CA ASN A 56 3.56 -10.28 -4.03
C ASN A 56 2.10 -10.74 -3.92
N VAL A 57 1.82 -11.67 -3.01
CA VAL A 57 0.46 -12.20 -2.78
C VAL A 57 -0.18 -11.49 -1.59
N PHE A 58 0.46 -11.55 -0.44
CA PHE A 58 0.02 -10.85 0.76
C PHE A 58 1.21 -10.46 1.65
N LEU A 59 0.99 -9.55 2.60
CA LEU A 59 1.97 -9.20 3.63
C LEU A 59 1.31 -9.07 5.01
N LEU A 60 2.13 -9.17 6.05
CA LEU A 60 1.71 -8.90 7.43
C LEU A 60 2.18 -7.50 7.81
N HIS A 61 1.29 -6.68 8.40
CA HIS A 61 1.62 -5.31 8.80
C HIS A 61 0.97 -4.95 10.13
N GLY A 62 1.77 -4.44 11.06
CA GLY A 62 1.29 -3.91 12.34
C GLY A 62 1.03 -2.41 12.24
N PHE A 63 -0.13 -2.00 12.73
CA PHE A 63 -0.53 -0.61 12.92
C PHE A 63 -0.65 -0.31 14.41
N LYS A 64 -0.94 0.93 14.77
CA LYS A 64 -1.09 1.31 16.18
C LYS A 64 -2.20 0.52 16.87
N GLU A 65 -3.36 0.37 16.23
CA GLU A 65 -4.58 -0.18 16.81
C GLU A 65 -4.90 -1.61 16.35
N TYR A 66 -4.17 -2.18 15.39
CA TYR A 66 -4.41 -3.50 14.85
C TYR A 66 -3.22 -4.07 14.10
N VAL A 67 -3.19 -5.38 13.92
CA VAL A 67 -2.34 -6.07 12.95
C VAL A 67 -3.19 -6.56 11.78
N ALA A 68 -2.63 -6.61 10.58
CA ALA A 68 -3.37 -6.97 9.39
C ALA A 68 -2.65 -7.96 8.49
N VAL A 69 -3.43 -8.79 7.79
CA VAL A 69 -3.04 -9.46 6.55
C VAL A 69 -3.53 -8.60 5.41
N LEU A 70 -2.61 -8.03 4.62
CA LEU A 70 -2.91 -7.21 3.45
C LEU A 70 -2.75 -8.07 2.19
N PHE A 71 -3.81 -8.24 1.44
CA PHE A 71 -3.83 -8.92 0.15
C PHE A 71 -3.67 -7.90 -0.98
N PHE A 72 -2.60 -8.02 -1.80
CA PHE A 72 -2.30 -7.03 -2.84
C PHE A 72 -3.38 -6.90 -3.91
N LYS A 73 -4.02 -8.00 -4.28
CA LYS A 73 -5.16 -8.04 -5.21
C LYS A 73 -6.49 -8.26 -4.49
N GLY A 74 -6.60 -7.81 -3.24
CA GLY A 74 -7.74 -8.08 -2.35
C GLY A 74 -9.09 -7.64 -2.90
N ALA A 75 -9.13 -6.63 -3.79
CA ALA A 75 -10.36 -6.18 -4.46
C ALA A 75 -10.95 -7.23 -5.41
N LEU A 76 -10.18 -8.24 -5.83
CA LEU A 76 -10.62 -9.32 -6.70
C LEU A 76 -11.01 -10.59 -5.94
N LEU A 77 -10.76 -10.66 -4.64
CA LEU A 77 -11.12 -11.79 -3.80
C LEU A 77 -12.62 -11.79 -3.53
N LYS A 78 -13.23 -12.98 -3.52
CA LYS A 78 -14.63 -13.16 -3.12
C LYS A 78 -14.76 -12.96 -1.62
N ASP A 79 -15.51 -11.96 -1.20
CA ASP A 79 -15.73 -11.61 0.22
C ASP A 79 -17.22 -11.42 0.52
N PRO A 80 -18.03 -12.51 0.54
CA PRO A 80 -19.47 -12.41 0.78
C PRO A 80 -19.80 -11.88 2.18
N LYS A 81 -18.87 -12.03 3.14
CA LYS A 81 -19.05 -11.56 4.53
C LYS A 81 -18.52 -10.15 4.76
N ARG A 82 -17.96 -9.51 3.73
CA ARG A 82 -17.38 -8.15 3.80
C ARG A 82 -16.35 -7.98 4.92
N ILE A 83 -15.47 -8.97 5.06
CA ILE A 83 -14.39 -8.98 6.08
C ILE A 83 -13.21 -8.13 5.64
N LEU A 84 -12.99 -8.04 4.33
CA LEU A 84 -11.86 -7.32 3.75
C LEU A 84 -12.12 -5.81 3.73
N ILE A 85 -11.22 -5.06 4.33
CA ILE A 85 -11.33 -3.61 4.51
C ILE A 85 -10.43 -2.89 3.50
N GLN A 86 -10.98 -1.92 2.79
CA GLN A 86 -10.22 -0.96 2.01
C GLN A 86 -9.57 0.05 2.96
N GLN A 87 -8.25 0.17 2.96
CA GLN A 87 -7.52 0.99 3.94
C GLN A 87 -7.86 2.48 3.83
N THR A 88 -7.92 3.00 2.62
CA THR A 88 -8.36 4.36 2.31
C THR A 88 -9.12 4.36 0.99
N LYS A 89 -9.91 5.40 0.73
CA LYS A 89 -10.65 5.56 -0.55
C LYS A 89 -9.75 5.54 -1.80
N ASN A 90 -8.45 5.81 -1.63
CA ASN A 90 -7.48 5.86 -2.72
C ASN A 90 -6.78 4.51 -2.99
N VAL A 91 -6.89 3.54 -2.07
CA VAL A 91 -6.32 2.20 -2.24
C VAL A 91 -7.28 1.35 -3.07
N GLN A 92 -6.98 1.19 -4.36
CA GLN A 92 -7.91 0.55 -5.29
C GLN A 92 -7.86 -0.98 -5.23
N ALA A 93 -6.67 -1.57 -5.21
CA ALA A 93 -6.46 -3.02 -5.33
C ALA A 93 -6.37 -3.76 -4.00
N ALA A 94 -5.59 -3.23 -3.06
CA ALA A 94 -5.32 -3.93 -1.82
C ALA A 94 -6.51 -3.91 -0.86
N ARG A 95 -6.63 -4.99 -0.07
CA ARG A 95 -7.60 -5.09 1.03
C ARG A 95 -6.92 -5.71 2.25
N GLN A 96 -7.40 -5.35 3.43
CA GLN A 96 -6.87 -5.80 4.71
C GLN A 96 -7.88 -6.64 5.48
N MET A 97 -7.42 -7.76 6.04
CA MET A 97 -8.10 -8.44 7.14
C MET A 97 -7.42 -8.00 8.43
N ARG A 98 -8.15 -7.36 9.35
CA ARG A 98 -7.63 -6.71 10.55
C ARG A 98 -7.95 -7.48 11.81
N PHE A 99 -7.02 -7.47 12.77
CA PHE A 99 -7.16 -8.15 14.06
C PHE A 99 -6.61 -7.28 15.19
N GLN A 100 -7.29 -7.28 16.32
CA GLN A 100 -6.91 -6.52 17.52
C GLN A 100 -6.39 -7.42 18.63
N SER A 101 -6.42 -8.74 18.46
CA SER A 101 -5.88 -9.70 19.44
C SER A 101 -5.51 -11.04 18.81
N ALA A 102 -4.63 -11.76 19.48
CA ALA A 102 -4.25 -13.13 19.14
C ALA A 102 -5.43 -14.10 19.13
N GLU A 103 -6.41 -13.87 20.00
CA GLU A 103 -7.63 -14.68 20.08
C GLU A 103 -8.48 -14.53 18.79
N GLN A 104 -8.65 -13.31 18.30
CA GLN A 104 -9.36 -13.07 17.03
C GLN A 104 -8.68 -13.78 15.87
N ILE A 105 -7.34 -13.76 15.80
CA ILE A 105 -6.58 -14.47 14.77
C ILE A 105 -6.82 -15.97 14.86
N THR A 106 -6.73 -16.54 16.07
CA THR A 106 -6.92 -17.97 16.32
C THR A 106 -8.33 -18.42 15.92
N LYS A 107 -9.36 -17.68 16.33
CA LYS A 107 -10.76 -17.95 15.93
C LYS A 107 -10.96 -17.84 14.41
N SER A 108 -10.22 -16.96 13.75
CA SER A 108 -10.34 -16.72 12.31
C SER A 108 -9.39 -17.57 11.46
N LYS A 109 -8.61 -18.51 12.05
CA LYS A 109 -7.55 -19.25 11.37
C LYS A 109 -8.01 -19.86 10.04
N ASN A 110 -9.14 -20.53 10.01
CA ASN A 110 -9.65 -21.17 8.78
C ASN A 110 -10.04 -20.15 7.73
N THR A 111 -10.63 -19.02 8.14
CA THR A 111 -10.97 -17.92 7.23
C THR A 111 -9.71 -17.28 6.64
N ILE A 112 -8.69 -17.02 7.47
CA ILE A 112 -7.41 -16.47 7.00
C ILE A 112 -6.79 -17.41 5.95
N LYS A 113 -6.72 -18.72 6.23
CA LYS A 113 -6.21 -19.72 5.28
C LYS A 113 -6.99 -19.76 3.97
N ALA A 114 -8.31 -19.67 4.03
CA ALA A 114 -9.14 -19.63 2.83
C ALA A 114 -8.79 -18.42 1.96
N PHE A 115 -8.73 -17.22 2.54
CA PHE A 115 -8.33 -16.00 1.80
C PHE A 115 -6.90 -16.06 1.26
N MET A 116 -5.95 -16.62 2.02
CA MET A 116 -4.58 -16.83 1.53
C MET A 116 -4.55 -17.77 0.32
N LYS A 117 -5.30 -18.90 0.38
CA LYS A 117 -5.42 -19.84 -0.73
C LYS A 117 -6.04 -19.16 -1.97
N ASP A 118 -7.14 -18.44 -1.79
CA ASP A 118 -7.80 -17.74 -2.89
C ASP A 118 -6.90 -16.67 -3.51
N ALA A 119 -6.10 -15.96 -2.69
CA ALA A 119 -5.14 -14.97 -3.16
C ALA A 119 -4.00 -15.62 -3.99
N ILE A 120 -3.54 -16.82 -3.60
CA ILE A 120 -2.54 -17.58 -4.36
C ILE A 120 -3.13 -18.03 -5.70
N GLU A 121 -4.33 -18.61 -5.69
CA GLU A 121 -4.99 -19.03 -6.94
C GLU A 121 -5.26 -17.85 -7.86
N LEU A 122 -5.68 -16.72 -7.31
CA LEU A 122 -5.84 -15.48 -8.08
C LEU A 122 -4.52 -15.01 -8.71
N GLU A 123 -3.39 -15.12 -7.98
CA GLU A 123 -2.07 -14.75 -8.53
C GLU A 123 -1.69 -15.64 -9.71
N LYS A 124 -1.92 -16.96 -9.61
CA LYS A 124 -1.68 -17.92 -10.69
C LYS A 124 -2.46 -17.63 -11.97
N THR A 125 -3.64 -17.02 -11.86
CA THR A 125 -4.45 -16.64 -13.04
C THR A 125 -3.87 -15.47 -13.83
N GLY A 126 -2.90 -14.74 -13.28
CA GLY A 126 -2.36 -13.51 -13.87
C GLY A 126 -3.33 -12.32 -13.88
N LYS A 127 -4.55 -12.46 -13.37
CA LYS A 127 -5.54 -11.37 -13.32
C LYS A 127 -4.99 -10.17 -12.56
N LYS A 128 -5.26 -8.98 -13.10
CA LYS A 128 -4.89 -7.70 -12.48
C LYS A 128 -6.14 -6.88 -12.19
N PRO A 129 -6.20 -6.17 -11.05
CA PRO A 129 -7.31 -5.26 -10.80
C PRO A 129 -7.31 -4.14 -11.83
N ILE A 130 -8.52 -3.77 -12.29
CA ILE A 130 -8.69 -2.59 -13.14
C ILE A 130 -8.56 -1.38 -12.23
N LEU A 131 -7.53 -0.58 -12.47
CA LEU A 131 -7.27 0.63 -11.71
C LEU A 131 -7.81 1.84 -12.46
N LYS A 132 -8.33 2.79 -11.70
CA LYS A 132 -8.76 4.10 -12.21
C LYS A 132 -7.63 4.75 -13.01
N LYS A 133 -7.91 5.17 -14.24
CA LYS A 133 -6.94 5.88 -15.09
C LYS A 133 -6.62 7.26 -14.50
N THR A 134 -5.45 7.80 -14.82
CA THR A 134 -5.08 9.15 -14.33
C THR A 134 -6.05 10.22 -14.79
N SER A 135 -6.58 10.11 -16.02
CA SER A 135 -7.59 11.01 -16.59
C SER A 135 -8.93 11.04 -15.85
N GLU A 136 -9.19 10.06 -14.99
CA GLU A 136 -10.41 9.97 -14.18
C GLU A 136 -10.25 10.63 -12.78
N TYR A 137 -9.07 11.19 -12.50
CA TYR A 137 -8.82 11.94 -11.28
C TYR A 137 -9.10 13.42 -11.52
N GLU A 138 -9.77 14.03 -10.55
CA GLU A 138 -10.04 15.45 -10.57
C GLU A 138 -8.72 16.25 -10.53
N VAL A 139 -8.56 17.17 -11.45
CA VAL A 139 -7.45 18.12 -11.47
C VAL A 139 -7.95 19.40 -10.78
N PRO A 140 -7.31 19.86 -9.69
CA PRO A 140 -7.74 21.09 -9.03
C PRO A 140 -7.74 22.29 -10.00
N GLU A 141 -8.74 23.16 -9.92
CA GLU A 141 -8.84 24.36 -10.77
C GLU A 141 -7.59 25.23 -10.69
N GLU A 142 -6.98 25.34 -9.51
CA GLU A 142 -5.75 26.09 -9.29
C GLU A 142 -4.60 25.51 -10.11
N PHE A 143 -4.52 24.18 -10.22
CA PHE A 143 -3.48 23.53 -10.98
C PHE A 143 -3.75 23.63 -12.48
N LEU A 144 -5.00 23.50 -12.92
CA LEU A 144 -5.38 23.70 -14.33
C LEU A 144 -4.94 25.08 -14.83
N ARG A 145 -5.27 26.14 -14.09
CA ARG A 145 -4.87 27.52 -14.44
C ARG A 145 -3.37 27.70 -14.59
N ILE A 146 -2.61 27.09 -13.66
CA ILE A 146 -1.13 27.14 -13.70
C ILE A 146 -0.59 26.38 -14.91
N LEU A 147 -1.16 25.21 -15.25
CA LEU A 147 -0.76 24.44 -16.41
C LEU A 147 -1.05 25.19 -17.72
N GLU A 148 -2.22 25.85 -17.84
CA GLU A 148 -2.60 26.67 -19.00
C GLU A 148 -1.65 27.84 -19.21
N GLN A 149 -1.15 28.47 -18.14
CA GLN A 149 -0.22 29.58 -18.17
C GLN A 149 1.25 29.16 -18.33
N ASN A 150 1.57 27.87 -18.20
CA ASN A 150 2.93 27.36 -18.23
C ASN A 150 3.04 26.09 -19.10
N PRO A 151 3.21 26.22 -20.42
CA PRO A 151 3.32 25.09 -21.33
C PRO A 151 4.46 24.11 -20.99
N LYS A 152 5.58 24.61 -20.44
CA LYS A 152 6.70 23.75 -19.99
C LYS A 152 6.27 22.85 -18.83
N LEU A 153 5.54 23.38 -17.87
CA LEU A 153 5.03 22.62 -16.74
C LEU A 153 3.98 21.59 -17.20
N GLN A 154 3.11 21.98 -18.13
CA GLN A 154 2.09 21.09 -18.71
C GLN A 154 2.75 19.89 -19.38
N THR A 155 3.78 20.11 -20.21
CA THR A 155 4.54 19.03 -20.85
C THR A 155 5.22 18.15 -19.79
N ALA A 156 5.95 18.74 -18.86
CA ALA A 156 6.65 18.00 -17.82
C ALA A 156 5.69 17.15 -16.95
N PHE A 157 4.50 17.68 -16.63
CA PHE A 157 3.50 16.92 -15.89
C PHE A 157 2.94 15.75 -16.71
N SER A 158 2.70 15.95 -18.00
CA SER A 158 2.20 14.90 -18.90
C SER A 158 3.21 13.75 -19.10
N GLU A 159 4.50 14.05 -19.04
CA GLU A 159 5.60 13.10 -19.17
C GLU A 159 5.86 12.29 -17.88
N LEU A 160 5.32 12.73 -16.74
CA LEU A 160 5.41 11.95 -15.51
C LEU A 160 4.68 10.60 -15.67
N THR A 161 5.23 9.57 -15.00
CA THR A 161 4.51 8.28 -14.94
C THR A 161 3.11 8.47 -14.36
N PRO A 162 2.11 7.65 -14.77
CA PRO A 162 0.75 7.73 -14.24
C PRO A 162 0.66 7.68 -12.71
N GLY A 163 1.59 6.97 -12.06
CA GLY A 163 1.69 6.92 -10.59
C GLY A 163 2.08 8.26 -9.98
N ARG A 164 3.08 8.94 -10.57
CA ARG A 164 3.53 10.27 -10.13
C ARG A 164 2.46 11.34 -10.34
N GLN A 165 1.82 11.34 -11.51
CA GLN A 165 0.69 12.25 -11.79
C GLN A 165 -0.42 12.10 -10.74
N ARG A 166 -0.88 10.85 -10.49
CA ARG A 166 -1.90 10.57 -9.47
C ARG A 166 -1.47 11.00 -8.07
N GLY A 167 -0.20 10.80 -7.73
CA GLY A 167 0.37 11.25 -6.45
C GLY A 167 0.15 12.74 -6.22
N TYR A 168 0.50 13.57 -7.20
CA TYR A 168 0.28 15.02 -7.15
C TYR A 168 -1.19 15.40 -7.08
N LEU A 169 -2.04 14.85 -7.96
CA LEU A 169 -3.46 15.16 -7.97
C LEU A 169 -4.14 14.82 -6.63
N LEU A 170 -3.85 13.66 -6.06
CA LEU A 170 -4.37 13.27 -4.76
C LEU A 170 -3.86 14.18 -3.62
N PHE A 171 -2.60 14.57 -3.68
CA PHE A 171 -2.00 15.45 -2.68
C PHE A 171 -2.59 16.86 -2.72
N PHE A 172 -2.74 17.44 -3.90
CA PHE A 172 -3.35 18.77 -4.07
C PHE A 172 -4.80 18.74 -3.63
N ASN A 173 -5.62 17.78 -4.10
CA ASN A 173 -7.03 17.63 -3.73
C ASN A 173 -7.26 17.28 -2.27
N SER A 174 -6.27 16.82 -1.53
CA SER A 174 -6.43 16.53 -0.10
C SER A 174 -6.54 17.80 0.76
N ALA A 175 -6.12 18.94 0.24
CA ALA A 175 -6.26 20.24 0.92
C ALA A 175 -7.67 20.81 0.70
N LYS A 176 -8.37 21.12 1.79
CA LYS A 176 -9.73 21.70 1.74
C LYS A 176 -9.72 23.17 1.31
N ARG A 177 -8.70 23.93 1.73
CA ARG A 177 -8.59 25.37 1.45
C ARG A 177 -7.84 25.60 0.13
N LYS A 178 -8.32 26.56 -0.65
CA LYS A 178 -7.74 26.98 -1.92
C LYS A 178 -6.27 27.43 -1.75
N GLU A 179 -6.02 28.29 -0.77
CA GLU A 179 -4.68 28.82 -0.49
C GLU A 179 -3.67 27.70 -0.22
N THR A 180 -4.09 26.68 0.53
CA THR A 180 -3.24 25.51 0.81
C THR A 180 -2.98 24.70 -0.46
N ARG A 181 -3.95 24.61 -1.39
CA ARG A 181 -3.72 23.93 -2.68
C ARG A 181 -2.71 24.69 -3.53
N GLU A 182 -2.90 26.02 -3.65
CA GLU A 182 -1.99 26.90 -4.39
C GLU A 182 -0.55 26.85 -3.85
N GLU A 183 -0.40 26.89 -2.53
CA GLU A 183 0.90 26.74 -1.87
C GLU A 183 1.56 25.38 -2.17
N ARG A 184 0.79 24.29 -2.05
CA ARG A 184 1.28 22.95 -2.38
C ARG A 184 1.71 22.82 -3.83
N ILE A 185 0.92 23.34 -4.77
CA ILE A 185 1.21 23.32 -6.20
C ILE A 185 2.51 24.07 -6.46
N THR A 186 2.59 25.33 -6.02
CA THR A 186 3.76 26.19 -6.20
C THR A 186 5.04 25.52 -5.69
N LYS A 187 4.98 24.94 -4.50
CA LYS A 187 6.12 24.24 -3.88
C LYS A 187 6.62 23.05 -4.73
N HIS A 188 5.74 22.39 -5.47
CA HIS A 188 6.09 21.17 -6.22
C HIS A 188 6.32 21.39 -7.71
N ILE A 189 6.13 22.61 -8.24
CA ILE A 189 6.50 22.95 -9.63
C ILE A 189 7.93 22.53 -9.97
N PRO A 190 8.96 22.85 -9.16
CA PRO A 190 10.33 22.43 -9.47
C PRO A 190 10.50 20.91 -9.54
N HIS A 191 9.81 20.15 -8.69
CA HIS A 191 9.84 18.69 -8.73
C HIS A 191 9.24 18.14 -10.02
N ILE A 192 8.09 18.67 -10.44
CA ILE A 192 7.42 18.28 -11.68
C ILE A 192 8.29 18.57 -12.90
N LEU A 193 8.86 19.79 -12.97
CA LEU A 193 9.76 20.20 -14.05
C LEU A 193 11.02 19.32 -14.17
N ASN A 194 11.47 18.73 -13.05
CA ASN A 194 12.59 17.80 -13.01
C ASN A 194 12.17 16.33 -13.16
N GLY A 195 10.93 16.03 -13.57
CA GLY A 195 10.42 14.66 -13.76
C GLY A 195 10.30 13.85 -12.49
N LYS A 196 10.32 14.49 -11.30
CA LYS A 196 10.26 13.83 -9.98
C LYS A 196 8.83 13.59 -9.52
N GLY A 197 8.64 12.58 -8.69
CA GLY A 197 7.40 12.33 -7.97
C GLY A 197 7.31 13.15 -6.68
N LEU A 198 6.19 13.01 -5.99
CA LEU A 198 5.88 13.77 -4.77
C LEU A 198 6.90 13.54 -3.63
N ASN A 199 7.48 12.35 -3.56
CA ASN A 199 8.36 11.90 -2.48
C ASN A 199 9.77 11.49 -2.97
N ASP A 200 10.14 11.88 -4.19
CA ASP A 200 11.46 11.56 -4.77
C ASP A 200 12.55 12.50 -4.27
#